data_83cfb4b6e9ddfd58249e2b0e6b773970
#
_entry.id   83cfb4b6e9ddfd58249e2b0e6b773970
#
_cell.length_a   1.000
_cell.length_b   1.000
_cell.length_c   1.000
_cell.angle_alpha   90.00
_cell.angle_beta   90.00
_cell.angle_gamma   90.00
#
_symmetry.space_group_name_H-M   'P 1'
#
loop_
_entity.id
_entity.type
_entity.pdbx_description
1 polymer ?
#
loop_
_entity_poly.entity_id
_entity_poly.type
_entity_poly.pdbx_seq_one_letter_code
_entity_poly.pdbx_strand_id
1 'polypeptide(L)'
;MDLKIFDDKCVRILTASGEDYEGIVSYCGHEYVFHEYGCDQEALLLNPMLFFQDDIVSVTSLEEVDGPFGHYSEKYGLLERKCLEWGTDLIEEVFESEDDTQILRMLACMKDHLRSLAERAVPGMAPWRSGNNTLKAEADENALGPVYRGELENMLHTLVRYNRNEEIVREAEDLLERLSKQSFHNTAEDAYTG
;
A
#
# COMPACT_ATOMS: atom_id res chain seq x y z
N MET A 1 -3.54 -28.39 -1.94
CA MET A 1 -4.39 -27.17 -1.73
C MET A 1 -4.44 -26.46 -3.06
N ASP A 2 -5.59 -25.95 -3.50
CA ASP A 2 -5.65 -25.12 -4.72
C ASP A 2 -5.32 -23.67 -4.34
N LEU A 3 -4.09 -23.23 -4.59
CA LEU A 3 -3.65 -21.88 -4.23
C LEU A 3 -4.19 -20.80 -5.17
N LYS A 4 -4.59 -21.18 -6.39
CA LYS A 4 -5.09 -20.24 -7.39
C LYS A 4 -6.38 -19.52 -6.95
N ILE A 5 -7.19 -20.15 -6.08
CA ILE A 5 -8.42 -19.53 -5.57
C ILE A 5 -8.17 -18.30 -4.69
N PHE A 6 -6.93 -18.12 -4.22
CA PHE A 6 -6.53 -17.00 -3.38
C PHE A 6 -5.87 -15.87 -4.16
N ASP A 7 -5.72 -16.00 -5.48
CA ASP A 7 -5.15 -14.95 -6.31
C ASP A 7 -5.89 -13.63 -6.12
N ASP A 8 -5.10 -12.56 -5.90
CA ASP A 8 -5.58 -11.20 -5.65
C ASP A 8 -6.49 -11.04 -4.41
N LYS A 9 -6.44 -11.98 -3.46
CA LYS A 9 -7.22 -11.91 -2.22
C LYS A 9 -6.38 -11.53 -1.02
N CYS A 10 -7.02 -10.85 -0.07
CA CYS A 10 -6.47 -10.68 1.26
C CYS A 10 -6.61 -12.01 2.01
N VAL A 11 -5.50 -12.54 2.49
CA VAL A 11 -5.47 -13.84 3.17
C VAL A 11 -4.61 -13.78 4.43
N ARG A 12 -4.85 -14.74 5.31
CA ARG A 12 -3.92 -15.13 6.38
C ARG A 12 -3.28 -16.45 5.98
N ILE A 13 -1.97 -16.49 5.92
CA ILE A 13 -1.15 -17.68 5.64
C ILE A 13 -0.55 -18.15 6.96
N LEU A 14 -0.82 -19.38 7.36
CA LEU A 14 -0.10 -20.07 8.42
C LEU A 14 0.96 -20.98 7.79
N THR A 15 2.20 -20.80 8.17
CA THR A 15 3.32 -21.58 7.68
C THR A 15 3.62 -22.80 8.53
N ALA A 16 4.42 -23.73 7.99
CA ALA A 16 4.89 -24.92 8.72
C ALA A 16 5.82 -24.56 9.89
N SER A 17 6.44 -23.37 9.88
CA SER A 17 7.21 -22.84 11.02
C SER A 17 6.32 -22.31 12.16
N GLY A 18 5.01 -22.23 11.94
CA GLY A 18 4.03 -21.70 12.91
C GLY A 18 3.91 -20.18 12.89
N GLU A 19 4.43 -19.54 11.87
CA GLU A 19 4.32 -18.08 11.68
C GLU A 19 3.07 -17.74 10.85
N ASP A 20 2.41 -16.64 11.24
CA ASP A 20 1.23 -16.10 10.56
C ASP A 20 1.61 -14.86 9.74
N TYR A 21 1.12 -14.80 8.50
CA TYR A 21 1.29 -13.66 7.61
C TYR A 21 -0.06 -13.24 7.03
N GLU A 22 -0.30 -11.93 6.95
CA GLU A 22 -1.55 -11.39 6.43
C GLU A 22 -1.28 -10.36 5.33
N GLY A 23 -2.07 -10.42 4.26
CA GLY A 23 -2.01 -9.45 3.17
C GLY A 23 -2.63 -9.97 1.89
N ILE A 24 -2.54 -9.16 0.84
CA ILE A 24 -2.97 -9.54 -0.50
C ILE A 24 -1.87 -10.37 -1.15
N VAL A 25 -2.27 -11.50 -1.71
CA VAL A 25 -1.35 -12.42 -2.35
C VAL A 25 -1.59 -12.48 -3.86
N SER A 26 -0.51 -12.72 -4.61
CA SER A 26 -0.56 -13.08 -6.01
C SER A 26 -0.22 -14.55 -6.17
N TYR A 27 -1.00 -15.25 -6.98
CA TYR A 27 -0.74 -16.65 -7.29
C TYR A 27 0.42 -16.79 -8.26
N CYS A 28 1.40 -17.60 -7.90
CA CYS A 28 2.53 -17.99 -8.74
C CYS A 28 2.34 -19.45 -9.17
N GLY A 29 1.99 -19.64 -10.45
CA GLY A 29 1.76 -20.95 -11.01
C GLY A 29 3.05 -21.75 -11.14
N HIS A 30 2.90 -23.07 -11.27
CA HIS A 30 3.96 -24.06 -11.35
C HIS A 30 5.06 -23.73 -12.38
N GLU A 31 4.70 -23.32 -13.60
CA GLU A 31 5.69 -22.97 -14.64
C GLU A 31 6.56 -21.79 -14.24
N TYR A 32 5.96 -20.76 -13.62
CA TYR A 32 6.68 -19.59 -13.14
C TYR A 32 7.64 -19.97 -12.01
N VAL A 33 7.13 -20.70 -11.01
CA VAL A 33 7.94 -21.11 -9.84
C VAL A 33 9.08 -22.02 -10.25
N PHE A 34 8.84 -22.94 -11.19
CA PHE A 34 9.89 -23.80 -11.72
C PHE A 34 10.96 -23.02 -12.47
N HIS A 35 10.56 -22.08 -13.31
CA HIS A 35 11.50 -21.27 -14.10
C HIS A 35 12.35 -20.35 -13.25
N GLU A 36 11.75 -19.66 -12.28
CA GLU A 36 12.42 -18.64 -11.48
C GLU A 36 13.18 -19.22 -10.27
N TYR A 37 12.66 -20.29 -9.67
CA TYR A 37 13.16 -20.81 -8.39
C TYR A 37 13.63 -22.27 -8.48
N GLY A 38 13.39 -22.96 -9.58
CA GLY A 38 13.76 -24.37 -9.76
C GLY A 38 12.90 -25.35 -8.95
N CYS A 39 11.78 -24.89 -8.40
CA CYS A 39 10.90 -25.68 -7.54
C CYS A 39 9.67 -26.15 -8.33
N ASP A 40 9.35 -27.46 -8.22
CA ASP A 40 8.25 -28.10 -8.92
C ASP A 40 6.95 -28.02 -8.12
N GLN A 41 6.50 -26.79 -7.78
CA GLN A 41 5.31 -26.54 -6.99
C GLN A 41 4.72 -25.16 -7.28
N GLU A 42 3.52 -24.91 -6.75
CA GLU A 42 2.89 -23.58 -6.78
C GLU A 42 3.31 -22.74 -5.56
N ALA A 43 3.09 -21.44 -5.62
CA ALA A 43 3.37 -20.54 -4.52
C ALA A 43 2.37 -19.38 -4.44
N LEU A 44 2.36 -18.71 -3.29
CA LEU A 44 1.72 -17.42 -3.09
C LEU A 44 2.78 -16.36 -2.83
N LEU A 45 2.75 -15.27 -3.56
CA LEU A 45 3.59 -14.10 -3.35
C LEU A 45 2.84 -13.09 -2.49
N LEU A 46 3.31 -12.87 -1.29
CA LEU A 46 2.96 -11.75 -0.44
C LEU A 46 4.17 -10.81 -0.40
N ASN A 47 4.21 -9.84 -1.28
CA ASN A 47 5.40 -9.03 -1.57
C ASN A 47 6.06 -8.45 -0.30
N PRO A 48 7.37 -8.69 -0.06
CA PRO A 48 8.34 -9.37 -0.94
C PRO A 48 8.50 -10.88 -0.68
N MET A 49 7.65 -11.52 0.11
CA MET A 49 7.79 -12.91 0.55
C MET A 49 7.06 -13.88 -0.38
N LEU A 50 7.74 -14.97 -0.75
CA LEU A 50 7.17 -16.06 -1.52
C LEU A 50 6.96 -17.28 -0.60
N PHE A 51 5.73 -17.80 -0.58
CA PHE A 51 5.34 -18.97 0.21
C PHE A 51 5.09 -20.13 -0.73
N PHE A 52 5.94 -21.13 -0.70
CA PHE A 52 5.77 -22.36 -1.47
C PHE A 52 4.65 -23.21 -0.88
N GLN A 53 3.95 -23.93 -1.73
CA GLN A 53 2.80 -24.77 -1.35
C GLN A 53 3.12 -25.71 -0.19
N ASP A 54 4.31 -26.29 -0.16
CA ASP A 54 4.74 -27.25 0.87
C ASP A 54 5.01 -26.59 2.22
N ASP A 55 5.31 -25.28 2.23
CA ASP A 55 5.53 -24.50 3.45
C ASP A 55 4.23 -23.97 4.07
N ILE A 56 3.11 -24.08 3.34
CA ILE A 56 1.82 -23.54 3.74
C ILE A 56 1.00 -24.62 4.46
N VAL A 57 0.70 -24.38 5.73
CA VAL A 57 -0.22 -25.24 6.51
C VAL A 57 -1.67 -24.92 6.18
N SER A 58 -2.02 -23.64 6.16
CA SER A 58 -3.35 -23.19 5.81
C SER A 58 -3.34 -21.78 5.21
N VAL A 59 -4.30 -21.52 4.32
CA VAL A 59 -4.63 -20.19 3.83
C VAL A 59 -6.08 -19.92 4.14
N THR A 60 -6.34 -18.83 4.85
CA THR A 60 -7.71 -18.39 5.18
C THR A 60 -7.94 -17.08 4.45
N SER A 61 -8.97 -17.03 3.59
CA SER A 61 -9.39 -15.78 2.98
C SER A 61 -9.94 -14.88 4.08
N LEU A 62 -9.33 -13.70 4.23
CA LEU A 62 -9.89 -12.65 5.07
C LEU A 62 -10.97 -11.94 4.26
N GLU A 63 -12.10 -11.61 4.89
CA GLU A 63 -13.07 -10.75 4.23
C GLU A 63 -12.38 -9.42 3.89
N GLU A 64 -12.76 -8.79 2.78
CA GLU A 64 -12.13 -7.55 2.29
C GLU A 64 -12.10 -6.41 3.32
N VAL A 65 -12.86 -6.55 4.40
CA VAL A 65 -12.99 -5.60 5.52
C VAL A 65 -11.91 -5.80 6.59
N ASP A 66 -11.25 -6.96 6.64
CA ASP A 66 -10.43 -7.41 7.78
C ASP A 66 -8.94 -7.00 7.72
N GLY A 67 -8.56 -5.99 7.01
CA GLY A 67 -7.18 -5.49 7.00
C GLY A 67 -7.11 -4.01 7.36
N PRO A 68 -5.92 -3.47 7.62
CA PRO A 68 -5.73 -2.04 7.93
C PRO A 68 -6.27 -1.11 6.84
N PHE A 69 -6.36 -1.62 5.61
CA PHE A 69 -6.89 -0.91 4.44
C PHE A 69 -8.24 -1.46 3.95
N GLY A 70 -8.85 -2.42 4.65
CA GLY A 70 -10.09 -3.08 4.23
C GLY A 70 -11.25 -2.10 3.94
N HIS A 71 -11.40 -1.09 4.79
CA HIS A 71 -12.43 -0.06 4.63
C HIS A 71 -12.28 0.79 3.36
N TYR A 72 -11.08 0.81 2.73
CA TYR A 72 -10.88 1.51 1.46
C TYR A 72 -11.45 0.71 0.28
N SER A 73 -11.43 -0.63 0.32
CA SER A 73 -12.05 -1.43 -0.74
C SER A 73 -13.56 -1.26 -0.81
N GLU A 74 -14.23 -1.10 0.34
CA GLU A 74 -15.67 -0.82 0.37
C GLU A 74 -16.04 0.55 -0.21
N LYS A 75 -15.20 1.56 0.05
CA LYS A 75 -15.47 2.95 -0.32
C LYS A 75 -14.99 3.30 -1.72
N TYR A 76 -13.84 2.83 -2.12
CA TYR A 76 -13.17 3.22 -3.36
C TYR A 76 -13.01 2.09 -4.38
N GLY A 77 -12.81 0.86 -3.91
CA GLY A 77 -12.62 -0.33 -4.71
C GLY A 77 -11.33 -1.08 -4.38
N LEU A 78 -11.21 -2.26 -4.97
CA LEU A 78 -10.09 -3.16 -4.67
C LEU A 78 -8.75 -2.60 -5.18
N LEU A 79 -8.77 -1.92 -6.34
CA LEU A 79 -7.54 -1.38 -6.92
C LEU A 79 -6.94 -0.28 -6.04
N GLU A 80 -7.74 0.64 -5.54
CA GLU A 80 -7.30 1.71 -4.67
C GLU A 80 -6.74 1.17 -3.36
N ARG A 81 -7.35 0.12 -2.82
CA ARG A 81 -6.81 -0.61 -1.68
C ARG A 81 -5.44 -1.23 -1.99
N LYS A 82 -5.31 -1.93 -3.12
CA LYS A 82 -4.03 -2.51 -3.55
C LYS A 82 -2.95 -1.44 -3.70
N CYS A 83 -3.28 -0.29 -4.23
CA CYS A 83 -2.34 0.83 -4.34
C CYS A 83 -1.80 1.26 -2.97
N LEU A 84 -2.64 1.33 -1.95
CA LEU A 84 -2.20 1.66 -0.59
C LEU A 84 -1.36 0.56 0.06
N GLU A 85 -1.62 -0.70 -0.27
CA GLU A 85 -0.91 -1.85 0.31
C GLU A 85 0.42 -2.13 -0.41
N TRP A 86 0.47 -1.96 -1.75
CA TRP A 86 1.62 -2.33 -2.57
C TRP A 86 2.52 -1.16 -2.95
N GLY A 87 2.06 0.06 -2.73
CA GLY A 87 2.89 1.25 -2.80
C GLY A 87 2.84 2.04 -4.10
N THR A 88 3.90 2.82 -4.28
CA THR A 88 3.98 3.89 -5.28
C THR A 88 3.94 3.41 -6.70
N ASP A 89 4.54 2.27 -7.04
CA ASP A 89 4.57 1.76 -8.41
C ASP A 89 3.17 1.55 -8.99
N LEU A 90 2.27 0.95 -8.18
CA LEU A 90 0.89 0.71 -8.62
C LEU A 90 0.07 2.02 -8.71
N ILE A 91 0.38 3.01 -7.86
CA ILE A 91 -0.21 4.35 -7.95
C ILE A 91 0.23 5.05 -9.25
N GLU A 92 1.50 4.90 -9.62
CA GLU A 92 2.04 5.45 -10.86
C GLU A 92 1.29 4.87 -12.08
N GLU A 93 1.10 3.55 -12.13
CA GLU A 93 0.31 2.91 -13.19
C GLU A 93 -1.11 3.49 -13.31
N VAL A 94 -1.77 3.76 -12.18
CA VAL A 94 -3.10 4.39 -12.16
C VAL A 94 -3.04 5.81 -12.69
N PHE A 95 -2.04 6.61 -12.27
CA PHE A 95 -1.94 8.01 -12.67
C PHE A 95 -1.50 8.19 -14.13
N GLU A 96 -0.82 7.21 -14.71
CA GLU A 96 -0.47 7.16 -16.13
C GLU A 96 -1.59 6.59 -17.01
N SER A 97 -2.64 6.05 -16.41
CA SER A 97 -3.79 5.54 -17.15
C SER A 97 -4.58 6.66 -17.85
N GLU A 98 -5.32 6.32 -18.90
CA GLU A 98 -6.24 7.24 -19.58
C GLU A 98 -7.64 7.28 -18.91
N ASP A 99 -7.82 6.61 -17.75
CA ASP A 99 -9.10 6.55 -17.04
C ASP A 99 -9.19 7.64 -15.97
N ASP A 100 -9.73 8.80 -16.37
CA ASP A 100 -9.94 9.94 -15.48
C ASP A 100 -10.75 9.58 -14.23
N THR A 101 -11.71 8.67 -14.34
CA THR A 101 -12.54 8.25 -13.21
C THR A 101 -11.72 7.48 -12.18
N GLN A 102 -10.83 6.64 -12.66
CA GLN A 102 -9.92 5.86 -11.80
C GLN A 102 -8.90 6.76 -11.12
N ILE A 103 -8.32 7.72 -11.85
CA ILE A 103 -7.40 8.71 -11.31
C ILE A 103 -8.07 9.52 -10.19
N LEU A 104 -9.27 10.04 -10.43
CA LEU A 104 -10.03 10.81 -9.42
C LEU A 104 -10.34 9.98 -8.18
N ARG A 105 -10.72 8.71 -8.34
CA ARG A 105 -10.94 7.81 -7.20
C ARG A 105 -9.67 7.57 -6.40
N MET A 106 -8.53 7.37 -7.07
CA MET A 106 -7.25 7.20 -6.41
C MET A 106 -6.86 8.46 -5.62
N LEU A 107 -6.99 9.65 -6.20
CA LEU A 107 -6.74 10.92 -5.51
C LEU A 107 -7.64 11.08 -4.27
N ALA A 108 -8.92 10.75 -4.37
CA ALA A 108 -9.84 10.78 -3.23
C ALA A 108 -9.46 9.76 -2.14
N CYS A 109 -9.07 8.55 -2.54
CA CYS A 109 -8.59 7.52 -1.63
C CYS A 109 -7.33 7.98 -0.88
N MET A 110 -6.34 8.55 -1.57
CA MET A 110 -5.13 9.08 -0.96
C MET A 110 -5.41 10.22 0.03
N LYS A 111 -6.36 11.12 -0.28
CA LYS A 111 -6.76 12.18 0.65
C LYS A 111 -7.36 11.64 1.95
N ASP A 112 -8.21 10.62 1.84
CA ASP A 112 -8.76 9.96 3.02
C ASP A 112 -7.69 9.23 3.82
N HIS A 113 -6.75 8.59 3.15
CA HIS A 113 -5.64 7.91 3.81
C HIS A 113 -4.78 8.91 4.60
N LEU A 114 -4.39 10.02 4.00
CA LEU A 114 -3.64 11.08 4.68
C LEU A 114 -4.40 11.67 5.87
N ARG A 115 -5.70 11.88 5.74
CA ARG A 115 -6.55 12.33 6.86
C ARG A 115 -6.56 11.31 7.99
N SER A 116 -6.74 10.03 7.68
CA SER A 116 -6.73 8.94 8.67
C SER A 116 -5.39 8.83 9.38
N LEU A 117 -4.27 9.03 8.68
CA LEU A 117 -2.95 9.08 9.29
C LEU A 117 -2.80 10.26 10.24
N ALA A 118 -3.28 11.46 9.84
CA ALA A 118 -3.25 12.64 10.69
C ALA A 118 -4.10 12.50 11.97
N GLU A 119 -5.27 11.88 11.87
CA GLU A 119 -6.17 11.62 13.01
C GLU A 119 -5.59 10.57 13.99
N ARG A 120 -4.78 9.64 13.51
CA ARG A 120 -4.10 8.61 14.31
C ARG A 120 -2.77 9.09 14.89
N ALA A 121 -2.27 10.24 14.47
CA ALA A 121 -1.02 10.78 14.95
C ALA A 121 -1.14 11.14 16.44
N VAL A 122 -0.45 10.36 17.27
CA VAL A 122 -0.25 10.74 18.67
C VAL A 122 0.81 11.84 18.70
N PRO A 123 0.59 12.96 19.42
CA PRO A 123 1.60 14.01 19.52
C PRO A 123 2.95 13.42 19.94
N GLY A 124 3.98 13.61 19.12
CA GLY A 124 5.33 13.09 19.35
C GLY A 124 5.60 11.68 18.82
N MET A 125 4.65 11.01 18.17
CA MET A 125 4.86 9.74 17.45
C MET A 125 4.55 9.94 15.98
N ALA A 126 5.44 9.49 15.11
CA ALA A 126 5.16 9.45 13.69
C ALA A 126 3.93 8.53 13.43
N PRO A 127 2.92 9.00 12.65
CA PRO A 127 1.62 8.33 12.53
C PRO A 127 1.67 6.89 11.98
N TRP A 128 2.77 6.48 11.38
CA TRP A 128 3.00 5.16 10.78
C TRP A 128 3.71 4.15 11.70
N ARG A 129 4.01 4.48 12.96
CA ARG A 129 4.66 3.54 13.89
C ARG A 129 3.73 2.54 14.57
N SER A 130 2.44 2.53 14.29
CA SER A 130 1.49 1.61 14.91
C SER A 130 1.14 0.40 14.02
N GLY A 131 2.12 -0.22 13.41
CA GLY A 131 1.98 -1.53 12.80
C GLY A 131 3.01 -2.47 13.40
N ASN A 132 2.57 -3.59 13.96
CA ASN A 132 3.41 -4.67 14.48
C ASN A 132 4.24 -5.39 13.39
N ASN A 133 4.81 -4.65 12.45
CA ASN A 133 5.77 -5.21 11.51
C ASN A 133 7.16 -5.10 12.10
N THR A 134 7.57 -6.18 12.75
CA THR A 134 8.94 -6.46 13.20
C THR A 134 9.96 -6.69 12.06
N LEU A 135 9.61 -6.42 10.83
CA LEU A 135 10.61 -6.19 9.80
C LEU A 135 11.19 -4.80 10.06
N LYS A 136 12.42 -4.77 10.55
CA LYS A 136 13.31 -3.62 10.61
C LYS A 136 13.63 -3.13 9.18
N ALA A 137 12.63 -2.64 8.46
CA ALA A 137 12.86 -1.53 7.58
C ALA A 137 13.11 -0.36 8.54
N GLU A 138 14.29 0.20 8.55
CA GLU A 138 14.53 1.52 9.10
C GLU A 138 13.40 2.36 8.54
N ALA A 139 12.46 2.76 9.40
CA ALA A 139 11.26 3.44 8.97
C ALA A 139 11.75 4.74 8.35
N ASP A 140 11.74 4.79 7.03
CA ASP A 140 11.98 6.02 6.30
C ASP A 140 10.90 6.98 6.79
N GLU A 141 11.31 8.07 7.46
CA GLU A 141 10.41 9.05 8.03
C GLU A 141 9.47 9.67 6.98
N ASN A 142 9.78 9.42 5.69
CA ASN A 142 9.03 9.85 4.52
C ASN A 142 8.01 8.82 4.01
N ALA A 143 7.90 7.63 4.59
CA ALA A 143 6.98 6.61 4.12
C ALA A 143 5.56 6.82 4.64
N LEU A 144 4.58 6.70 3.76
CA LEU A 144 3.14 6.65 4.06
C LEU A 144 2.68 5.18 4.02
N GLY A 145 3.27 4.35 4.91
CA GLY A 145 3.20 2.91 4.74
C GLY A 145 4.08 2.48 3.56
N PRO A 146 3.58 1.69 2.60
CA PRO A 146 4.33 1.33 1.38
C PRO A 146 4.40 2.45 0.34
N VAL A 147 3.77 3.61 0.58
CA VAL A 147 3.77 4.75 -0.35
C VAL A 147 4.83 5.77 0.08
N TYR A 148 5.82 5.97 -0.77
CA TYR A 148 6.88 6.94 -0.53
C TYR A 148 6.43 8.35 -0.89
N ARG A 149 6.54 9.25 0.08
CA ARG A 149 6.04 10.62 -0.05
C ARG A 149 6.66 11.37 -1.23
N GLY A 150 7.98 11.33 -1.38
CA GLY A 150 8.68 12.06 -2.45
C GLY A 150 8.29 11.59 -3.85
N GLU A 151 8.06 10.29 -4.02
CA GLU A 151 7.58 9.72 -5.28
C GLU A 151 6.14 10.15 -5.56
N LEU A 152 5.27 10.10 -4.55
CA LEU A 152 3.90 10.59 -4.68
C LEU A 152 3.85 12.08 -5.05
N GLU A 153 4.65 12.93 -4.40
CA GLU A 153 4.74 14.36 -4.74
C GLU A 153 5.18 14.57 -6.21
N ASN A 154 6.15 13.80 -6.71
CA ASN A 154 6.58 13.85 -8.09
C ASN A 154 5.48 13.44 -9.08
N MET A 155 4.75 12.36 -8.79
CA MET A 155 3.61 11.92 -9.60
C MET A 155 2.50 12.97 -9.64
N LEU A 156 2.17 13.57 -8.49
CA LEU A 156 1.17 14.63 -8.40
C LEU A 156 1.59 15.88 -9.19
N HIS A 157 2.86 16.28 -9.12
CA HIS A 157 3.37 17.37 -9.95
C HIS A 157 3.28 17.06 -11.45
N THR A 158 3.46 15.79 -11.82
CA THR A 158 3.28 15.35 -13.21
C THR A 158 1.82 15.46 -13.65
N LEU A 159 0.87 15.04 -12.81
CA LEU A 159 -0.57 15.23 -13.08
C LEU A 159 -0.90 16.71 -13.25
N VAL A 160 -0.50 17.56 -12.32
CA VAL A 160 -0.76 19.02 -12.39
C VAL A 160 -0.21 19.63 -13.67
N ARG A 161 0.95 19.19 -14.13
CA ARG A 161 1.63 19.77 -15.30
C ARG A 161 1.09 19.29 -16.63
N TYR A 162 0.67 18.03 -16.73
CA TYR A 162 0.41 17.40 -18.02
C TYR A 162 -1.01 16.89 -18.20
N ASN A 163 -1.79 16.72 -17.12
CA ASN A 163 -3.18 16.27 -17.25
C ASN A 163 -4.04 17.41 -17.82
N ARG A 164 -4.99 17.04 -18.68
CA ARG A 164 -5.91 17.98 -19.35
C ARG A 164 -7.23 18.13 -18.63
N ASN A 165 -7.53 17.24 -17.70
CA ASN A 165 -8.75 17.30 -16.91
C ASN A 165 -8.55 18.24 -15.73
N GLU A 166 -9.25 19.40 -15.76
CA GLU A 166 -9.14 20.44 -14.72
C GLU A 166 -9.53 19.93 -13.34
N GLU A 167 -10.38 18.93 -13.25
CA GLU A 167 -10.78 18.33 -11.98
C GLU A 167 -9.64 17.51 -11.38
N ILE A 168 -8.95 16.71 -12.19
CA ILE A 168 -7.75 15.95 -11.76
C ILE A 168 -6.65 16.91 -11.31
N VAL A 169 -6.40 17.96 -12.07
CA VAL A 169 -5.39 18.97 -11.72
C VAL A 169 -5.70 19.59 -10.36
N ARG A 170 -6.93 20.06 -10.15
CA ARG A 170 -7.37 20.64 -8.87
C ARG A 170 -7.25 19.66 -7.70
N GLU A 171 -7.66 18.41 -7.89
CA GLU A 171 -7.60 17.39 -6.85
C GLU A 171 -6.15 17.00 -6.52
N ALA A 172 -5.24 16.99 -7.51
CA ALA A 172 -3.82 16.77 -7.31
C ALA A 172 -3.14 17.95 -6.56
N GLU A 173 -3.49 19.19 -6.91
CA GLU A 173 -3.02 20.39 -6.20
C GLU A 173 -3.46 20.40 -4.72
N ASP A 174 -4.73 20.05 -4.43
CA ASP A 174 -5.23 19.94 -3.06
C ASP A 174 -4.47 18.86 -2.26
N LEU A 175 -4.15 17.73 -2.91
CA LEU A 175 -3.38 16.67 -2.26
C LEU A 175 -1.93 17.10 -1.97
N LEU A 176 -1.27 17.80 -2.91
CA LEU A 176 0.06 18.40 -2.70
C LEU A 176 0.07 19.40 -1.53
N GLU A 177 -0.96 20.26 -1.45
CA GLU A 177 -1.09 21.20 -0.33
C GLU A 177 -1.23 20.48 1.02
N ARG A 178 -1.99 19.39 1.07
CA ARG A 178 -2.13 18.56 2.29
C ARG A 178 -0.83 17.89 2.68
N LEU A 179 -0.09 17.33 1.73
CA LEU A 179 1.23 16.75 1.96
C LEU A 179 2.20 17.80 2.52
N SER A 180 2.22 19.00 1.97
CA SER A 180 3.09 20.09 2.46
C SER A 180 2.79 20.50 3.90
N LYS A 181 1.51 20.56 4.29
CA LYS A 181 1.08 20.91 5.64
C LYS A 181 1.47 19.86 6.69
N GLN A 182 1.50 18.59 6.33
CA GLN A 182 1.92 17.50 7.22
C GLN A 182 3.42 17.51 7.51
N SER A 183 4.25 18.12 6.65
CA SER A 183 5.70 18.25 6.86
C SER A 183 6.09 19.16 8.00
N PHE A 184 5.28 20.18 8.29
CA PHE A 184 5.63 21.20 9.29
C PHE A 184 5.50 20.74 10.75
N HIS A 185 4.94 19.57 11.02
CA HIS A 185 4.83 19.05 12.38
C HIS A 185 6.01 18.15 12.80
N ASN A 186 6.95 17.87 11.90
CA ASN A 186 8.11 17.01 12.15
C ASN A 186 9.44 17.77 12.27
N THR A 187 9.49 19.08 12.18
CA THR A 187 10.71 19.83 12.48
C THR A 187 10.81 20.02 13.98
N ALA A 188 11.65 19.19 14.60
CA ALA A 188 12.14 19.35 15.97
C ALA A 188 13.02 20.63 16.07
N GLU A 189 12.46 21.79 15.87
CA GLU A 189 13.14 23.09 16.07
C GLU A 189 12.84 23.72 17.43
N ASP A 190 11.99 23.13 18.27
CA ASP A 190 11.69 23.66 19.60
C ASP A 190 12.50 23.05 20.75
N ALA A 191 13.58 22.33 20.48
CA ALA A 191 14.37 21.66 21.53
C ALA A 191 15.68 22.39 21.89
N TYR A 192 15.95 23.58 21.35
CA TYR A 192 17.17 24.34 21.71
C TYR A 192 16.89 25.84 21.94
N THR A 193 16.05 26.14 22.92
CA THR A 193 16.10 27.42 23.62
C THR A 193 15.65 27.19 25.07
N GLY A 194 16.63 26.91 25.90
CA GLY A 194 16.46 26.82 27.35
C GLY A 194 17.77 26.55 28.01
#